data_51224c120871ff6c720b0f11f45018a1
#
_entry.id   51224c120871ff6c720b0f11f45018a1
#
_cell.length_a   1.000
_cell.length_b   1.000
_cell.length_c   1.000
_cell.angle_alpha   90.00
_cell.angle_beta   90.00
_cell.angle_gamma   90.00
#
_symmetry.space_group_name_H-M   'P 1'
#
loop_
_entity.id
_entity.type
_entity.pdbx_description
1 polymer ?
#
loop_
_entity_poly.entity_id
_entity_poly.type
_entity_poly.pdbx_seq_one_letter_code
_entity_poly.pdbx_strand_id
1 'polypeptide(L)' 'MTQDERLLMYLTTNTGIDPLTAWKELGIYRLAATVHVLRKQGWVINTERMKVLNRFNEKCNVAFYKLEEVDGII' A
#
# COMPACT_ATOMS: atom_id res chain seq x y z
N MET A 1 -11.56 14.26 -0.35
CA MET A 1 -10.63 13.27 -0.92
C MET A 1 -11.02 11.88 -0.44
N THR A 2 -11.18 10.94 -1.35
CA THR A 2 -11.55 9.58 -1.00
C THR A 2 -10.34 8.80 -0.50
N GLN A 3 -10.59 7.62 0.10
CA GLN A 3 -9.49 6.75 0.54
C GLN A 3 -8.64 6.31 -0.64
N ASP A 4 -9.27 6.05 -1.78
CA ASP A 4 -8.55 5.65 -2.99
C ASP A 4 -7.57 6.74 -3.43
N GLU A 5 -8.02 7.97 -3.44
CA GLU A 5 -7.20 9.09 -3.84
C GLU A 5 -6.04 9.32 -2.87
N ARG A 6 -6.31 9.20 -1.56
CA ARG A 6 -5.26 9.34 -0.55
C ARG A 6 -4.19 8.28 -0.73
N LEU A 7 -4.61 7.04 -0.96
CA LEU A 7 -3.66 5.95 -1.15
C LEU A 7 -2.83 6.16 -2.40
N LEU A 8 -3.48 6.55 -3.50
CA LEU A 8 -2.76 6.77 -4.74
C LEU A 8 -1.74 7.89 -4.61
N MET A 9 -2.11 9.00 -3.98
CA MET A 9 -1.16 10.08 -3.74
C MET A 9 0.03 9.62 -2.91
N TYR A 10 -0.24 8.86 -1.86
CA TYR A 10 0.83 8.36 -1.01
C TYR A 10 1.78 7.46 -1.78
N LEU A 11 1.24 6.57 -2.61
CA LEU A 11 2.04 5.63 -3.38
C LEU A 11 2.87 6.32 -4.47
N THR A 12 2.42 7.46 -4.98
CA THR A 12 3.20 8.20 -5.98
C THR A 12 4.37 8.96 -5.36
N THR A 13 4.28 9.28 -4.08
CA THR A 13 5.34 10.06 -3.41
C THR A 13 6.21 9.22 -2.49
N ASN A 14 5.83 7.98 -2.22
CA ASN A 14 6.56 7.10 -1.31
C ASN A 14 6.81 5.77 -1.98
N THR A 15 7.76 5.00 -1.42
CA THR A 15 8.16 3.71 -2.00
C THR A 15 7.05 2.67 -1.94
N GLY A 16 6.23 2.72 -0.90
CA GLY A 16 5.16 1.76 -0.71
C GLY A 16 4.47 1.98 0.62
N ILE A 17 3.55 1.12 0.96
CA ILE A 17 2.76 1.27 2.16
C ILE A 17 2.40 -0.08 2.77
N ASP A 18 2.40 -0.14 4.09
CA ASP A 18 1.92 -1.28 4.87
C ASP A 18 0.60 -0.91 5.57
N PRO A 19 -0.15 -1.90 6.06
CA PRO A 19 -1.46 -1.60 6.67
C PRO A 19 -1.39 -0.66 7.87
N LEU A 20 -0.35 -0.77 8.68
CA LEU A 20 -0.23 0.10 9.85
C LEU A 20 -0.01 1.55 9.46
N THR A 21 0.86 1.79 8.50
CA THR A 21 1.11 3.13 7.98
C THR A 21 -0.13 3.70 7.31
N ALA A 22 -0.87 2.87 6.56
CA ALA A 22 -2.10 3.29 5.92
C ALA A 22 -3.10 3.79 6.95
N TRP A 23 -3.23 3.08 8.06
CA TRP A 23 -4.14 3.48 9.12
C TRP A 23 -3.67 4.76 9.80
N LYS A 24 -2.41 4.82 10.17
CA LYS A 24 -1.87 5.98 10.91
C LYS A 24 -1.82 7.23 10.08
N GLU A 25 -1.36 7.13 8.84
CA GLU A 25 -1.09 8.31 8.02
C GLU A 25 -2.29 8.70 7.15
N LEU A 26 -3.05 7.73 6.69
CA LEU A 26 -4.12 7.98 5.74
C LEU A 26 -5.51 7.72 6.29
N GLY A 27 -5.60 7.14 7.47
CA GLY A 27 -6.90 6.77 8.04
C GLY A 27 -7.57 5.63 7.29
N ILE A 28 -6.82 4.84 6.57
CA ILE A 28 -7.36 3.72 5.81
C ILE A 28 -7.31 2.47 6.67
N TYR A 29 -8.47 1.99 7.02
CA TYR A 29 -8.60 0.83 7.90
C TYR A 29 -8.44 -0.49 7.16
N ARG A 30 -8.94 -0.56 5.90
CA ARG A 30 -8.90 -1.79 5.11
C ARG A 30 -8.07 -1.56 3.86
N LEU A 31 -6.76 -1.58 4.04
CA LEU A 31 -5.84 -1.28 2.96
C LEU A 31 -6.00 -2.22 1.76
N ALA A 32 -6.15 -3.52 2.00
CA ALA A 32 -6.28 -4.49 0.92
C ALA A 32 -7.49 -4.20 0.02
N ALA A 33 -8.60 -3.78 0.63
CA ALA A 33 -9.80 -3.44 -0.14
C ALA A 33 -9.56 -2.20 -1.00
N THR A 34 -8.88 -1.20 -0.46
CA THR A 34 -8.58 0.02 -1.22
C THR A 34 -7.62 -0.27 -2.37
N VAL A 35 -6.62 -1.12 -2.12
CA VAL A 35 -5.70 -1.57 -3.18
C VAL A 35 -6.48 -2.29 -4.28
N HIS A 36 -7.43 -3.13 -3.91
CA HIS A 36 -8.25 -3.85 -4.88
C HIS A 36 -9.03 -2.89 -5.78
N VAL A 37 -9.58 -1.83 -5.20
CA VAL A 37 -10.29 -0.82 -5.97
C VAL A 37 -9.38 -0.14 -6.97
N LEU A 38 -8.17 0.24 -6.54
CA LEU A 38 -7.21 0.88 -7.43
C LEU A 38 -6.78 -0.05 -8.56
N ARG A 39 -6.60 -1.34 -8.27
CA ARG A 39 -6.27 -2.32 -9.31
C ARG A 39 -7.36 -2.44 -10.35
N LYS A 40 -8.60 -2.35 -9.92
CA LYS A 40 -9.73 -2.36 -10.87
C LYS A 40 -9.75 -1.13 -11.76
N GLN A 41 -9.19 -0.03 -11.30
CA GLN A 41 -9.11 1.18 -12.10
C GLN A 41 -7.94 1.15 -13.10
N GLY A 42 -7.13 0.11 -13.06
CA GLY A 42 -6.00 -0.03 -13.98
C GLY A 42 -4.63 0.23 -13.39
N TRP A 43 -4.56 0.58 -12.12
CA TRP A 43 -3.27 0.81 -11.48
C TRP A 43 -2.58 -0.52 -11.15
N VAL A 44 -1.30 -0.60 -11.43
CA VAL A 44 -0.52 -1.81 -11.14
C VAL A 44 0.13 -1.64 -9.78
N ILE A 45 -0.36 -2.40 -8.82
CA ILE A 45 0.13 -2.35 -7.45
C ILE A 45 0.64 -3.73 -7.07
N ASN A 46 1.93 -3.81 -6.79
CA ASN A 46 2.57 -5.07 -6.40
C ASN A 46 2.50 -5.25 -4.90
N THR A 47 2.36 -6.51 -4.49
CA THR A 47 2.37 -6.86 -3.07
C THR A 47 3.66 -7.58 -2.76
N GLU A 48 4.40 -7.07 -1.78
CA GLU A 48 5.58 -7.74 -1.26
C GLU A 48 5.33 -8.09 0.19
N ARG A 49 6.05 -9.08 0.69
CA ARG A 49 5.96 -9.45 2.09
C ARG A 49 7.20 -8.96 2.82
N MET A 50 6.98 -8.25 3.91
CA MET A 50 8.05 -7.77 4.76
C MET A 50 8.01 -8.52 6.08
N LYS A 51 9.18 -8.87 6.60
CA LYS A 51 9.27 -9.45 7.92
C LYS A 51 9.58 -8.35 8.92
N VAL A 52 8.71 -8.22 9.91
CA VAL A 52 8.90 -7.24 10.98
C VAL A 52 8.82 -7.95 12.32
N LEU A 53 9.43 -7.37 13.33
CA LEU A 53 9.32 -7.89 14.68
C LEU A 53 8.14 -7.22 15.38
N ASN A 54 7.29 -8.02 15.99
CA ASN A 54 6.21 -7.46 16.80
C ASN A 54 6.76 -7.12 18.19
N ARG A 55 5.88 -6.66 19.09
CA ARG A 55 6.30 -6.25 20.44
C ARG A 55 6.86 -7.40 21.27
N PHE A 56 6.62 -8.63 20.87
CA PHE A 56 7.13 -9.82 21.56
C PHE A 56 8.38 -10.39 20.89
N ASN A 57 9.00 -9.63 19.98
CA ASN A 57 10.17 -10.03 19.21
C ASN A 57 9.93 -11.24 18.33
N GLU A 58 8.68 -11.47 17.95
CA GLU A 58 8.32 -12.54 17.04
C GLU A 58 8.29 -11.99 15.61
N LYS A 59 8.77 -12.78 14.65
CA LYS A 59 8.76 -12.39 13.26
C LYS A 59 7.35 -12.51 12.69
N CYS A 60 6.86 -11.40 12.12
CA CYS A 60 5.56 -11.37 11.49
C CYS A 60 5.72 -10.96 10.04
N ASN A 61 4.92 -11.54 9.15
CA ASN A 61 4.87 -11.13 7.75
C ASN A 61 3.79 -10.07 7.58
N VAL A 62 4.17 -8.96 6.96
CA VAL A 62 3.26 -7.85 6.70
C VAL A 62 3.25 -7.59 5.21
N ALA A 63 2.07 -7.38 4.66
CA ALA A 63 1.95 -7.01 3.25
C ALA A 63 2.44 -5.58 3.04
N PHE A 64 3.24 -5.39 2.00
CA PHE A 64 3.75 -4.09 1.62
C PHE A 64 3.39 -3.86 0.17
N TYR A 65 2.64 -2.80 -0.11
CA TYR A 65 2.12 -2.52 -1.45
C TYR A 65 2.94 -1.42 -2.10
N LYS A 66 3.33 -1.65 -3.34
CA LYS A 66 4.10 -0.67 -4.12
C LYS A 66 3.39 -0.39 -5.42
N LEU A 67 3.26 0.88 -5.75
CA LEU A 67 2.76 1.28 -7.06
C LEU A 67 3.88 1.10 -8.07
N GLU A 68 3.60 0.36 -9.14
CA GLU A 68 4.57 0.16 -10.18
C GLU A 68 4.43 1.23 -11.25
N GLU A 69 5.54 1.89 -11.56
CA GLU A 69 5.56 2.84 -12.64
C GLU A 69 5.63 2.12 -13.97
N VAL A 70 4.79 2.54 -14.89
CA VAL A 70 4.79 1.95 -16.22
C VAL A 70 5.67 2.81 -17.10
N ASP A 71 6.92 2.43 -17.21
CA ASP A 71 7.90 3.19 -17.95
C ASP A 71 7.67 3.22 -19.45
N GLY A 72 6.87 2.38 -19.96
CA GLY A 72 6.67 2.29 -21.40
C GLY A 72 5.66 3.27 -21.96
N ILE A 73 5.10 4.09 -21.14
CA ILE A 73 4.03 4.96 -21.54
C ILE A 73 4.56 6.35 -21.80
N ILE A 74 5.34 6.50 -22.67
CA ILE A 74 5.83 7.85 -22.90
C ILE A 74 5.37 8.33 -24.25
#